data_bd1f0004e78e1781bc58836172ec64a2
#
_entry.id   bd1f0004e78e1781bc58836172ec64a2
#
_cell.length_a   1.000
_cell.length_b   1.000
_cell.length_c   1.000
_cell.angle_alpha   90.00
_cell.angle_beta   90.00
_cell.angle_gamma   90.00
#
_symmetry.space_group_name_H-M   'P 1'
#
loop_
_entity.id
_entity.type
_entity.pdbx_description
1 polymer ?
#
loop_
_entity_poly.entity_id
_entity_poly.type
_entity_poly.pdbx_seq_one_letter_code
_entity_poly.pdbx_strand_id
1 'polypeptide(L)'
;MKYVILYLHIVRYKSRGDDILSILNIYIISDSLGETGALVAKAAISQFKTENYKIKRFPYVYEIDKLKEILDEAASVDNSIVVYTLVDEVLVGYIKEYELKTGLYTLDLMTPFLDAFSEKIGIKPSREPGIIRKLDEAYFRKVEAIEFAVKYDDGKDPRGIKKADIVL
;
A
#
# COMPACT_ATOMS: atom_id res chain seq x y z
N MET A 1 -33.06 -6.38 16.44
CA MET A 1 -32.52 -7.59 15.82
C MET A 1 -31.65 -7.13 14.64
N LYS A 2 -30.33 -6.98 14.87
CA LYS A 2 -29.38 -6.51 13.84
C LYS A 2 -28.91 -7.71 13.03
N TYR A 3 -29.17 -7.71 11.74
CA TYR A 3 -28.64 -8.73 10.81
C TYR A 3 -27.14 -8.44 10.57
N VAL A 4 -26.29 -9.29 11.09
CA VAL A 4 -24.88 -9.37 10.70
C VAL A 4 -24.84 -10.13 9.37
N ILE A 5 -24.60 -9.43 8.27
CA ILE A 5 -24.31 -10.09 7.00
C ILE A 5 -22.87 -10.56 7.07
N LEU A 6 -22.69 -11.82 7.42
CA LEU A 6 -21.42 -12.51 7.33
C LEU A 6 -21.16 -12.78 5.84
N TYR A 7 -20.27 -12.02 5.22
CA TYR A 7 -19.76 -12.34 3.88
C TYR A 7 -18.90 -13.61 4.01
N LEU A 8 -19.54 -14.76 3.87
CA LEU A 8 -18.85 -16.02 3.65
C LEU A 8 -18.30 -16.01 2.23
N HIS A 9 -17.05 -15.58 2.07
CA HIS A 9 -16.28 -15.91 0.89
C HIS A 9 -16.02 -17.42 0.90
N ILE A 10 -16.88 -18.15 0.20
CA ILE A 10 -16.62 -19.56 -0.10
C ILE A 10 -15.45 -19.56 -1.09
N VAL A 11 -14.24 -19.72 -0.58
CA VAL A 11 -13.08 -20.03 -1.41
C VAL A 11 -13.34 -21.38 -2.07
N ARG A 12 -13.79 -21.38 -3.31
CA ARG A 12 -13.82 -22.59 -4.12
C ARG A 12 -12.39 -23.00 -4.42
N TYR A 13 -11.84 -23.87 -3.61
CA TYR A 13 -10.63 -24.62 -3.95
C TYR A 13 -10.99 -25.56 -5.10
N LYS A 14 -10.72 -25.10 -6.33
CA LYS A 14 -10.73 -25.95 -7.49
C LYS A 14 -9.34 -26.60 -7.56
N SER A 15 -9.21 -27.84 -7.09
CA SER A 15 -8.03 -28.65 -7.37
C SER A 15 -7.98 -28.88 -8.89
N ARG A 16 -7.18 -28.10 -9.61
CA ARG A 16 -6.80 -28.38 -10.99
C ARG A 16 -5.59 -29.30 -10.94
N GLY A 17 -5.79 -30.52 -11.38
CA GLY A 17 -4.68 -31.38 -11.76
C GLY A 17 -3.94 -30.76 -12.95
N ASP A 18 -2.60 -30.82 -12.90
CA ASP A 18 -1.63 -30.71 -14.01
C ASP A 18 -1.72 -29.52 -15.01
N ASP A 19 -2.26 -28.37 -14.61
CA ASP A 19 -2.07 -27.14 -15.37
C ASP A 19 -0.74 -26.48 -14.98
N ILE A 20 0.10 -26.20 -15.98
CA ILE A 20 1.26 -25.30 -15.92
C ILE A 20 0.86 -24.14 -15.01
N LEU A 21 1.50 -24.01 -13.85
CA LEU A 21 1.18 -23.01 -12.83
C LEU A 21 1.17 -21.62 -13.50
N SER A 22 -0.02 -21.11 -13.79
CA SER A 22 -0.16 -19.77 -14.37
C SER A 22 0.47 -18.77 -13.42
N ILE A 23 1.25 -17.83 -13.95
CA ILE A 23 1.92 -16.80 -13.15
C ILE A 23 0.84 -15.97 -12.44
N LEU A 24 0.94 -15.86 -11.11
CA LEU A 24 0.08 -14.96 -10.34
C LEU A 24 0.57 -13.52 -10.53
N ASN A 25 -0.28 -12.65 -11.05
CA ASN A 25 0.02 -11.24 -11.26
C ASN A 25 -0.58 -10.41 -10.12
N ILE A 26 0.28 -9.80 -9.30
CA ILE A 26 -0.09 -9.03 -8.11
C ILE A 26 0.12 -7.55 -8.42
N TYR A 27 -0.98 -6.80 -8.49
CA TYR A 27 -1.01 -5.36 -8.73
C TYR A 27 -1.12 -4.63 -7.38
N ILE A 28 -0.11 -3.86 -7.01
CA ILE A 28 -0.11 -3.09 -5.76
C ILE A 28 -0.46 -1.63 -6.08
N ILE A 29 -1.59 -1.16 -5.59
CA ILE A 29 -2.06 0.22 -5.79
C ILE A 29 -1.96 0.98 -4.47
N SER A 30 -1.36 2.16 -4.49
CA SER A 30 -1.18 2.97 -3.29
C SER A 30 -1.20 4.47 -3.60
N ASP A 31 -1.70 5.25 -2.67
CA ASP A 31 -1.58 6.70 -2.60
C ASP A 31 -0.23 7.18 -2.02
N SER A 32 0.69 6.27 -1.76
CA SER A 32 2.07 6.52 -1.35
C SER A 32 3.00 5.63 -2.19
N LEU A 33 4.12 5.12 -1.67
CA LEU A 33 5.08 4.29 -2.44
C LEU A 33 4.64 2.85 -2.68
N GLY A 34 3.58 2.36 -2.01
CA GLY A 34 3.11 0.99 -2.13
C GLY A 34 4.03 -0.06 -1.49
N GLU A 35 4.94 0.35 -0.60
CA GLU A 35 5.88 -0.56 0.07
C GLU A 35 5.16 -1.51 1.02
N THR A 36 4.21 -1.01 1.81
CA THR A 36 3.42 -1.81 2.75
C THR A 36 2.65 -2.92 2.03
N GLY A 37 1.94 -2.58 0.96
CA GLY A 37 1.21 -3.56 0.15
C GLY A 37 2.13 -4.61 -0.46
N ALA A 38 3.29 -4.19 -0.98
CA ALA A 38 4.28 -5.11 -1.55
C ALA A 38 4.91 -6.04 -0.50
N LEU A 39 5.19 -5.55 0.71
CA LEU A 39 5.72 -6.37 1.80
C LEU A 39 4.70 -7.40 2.28
N VAL A 40 3.44 -7.00 2.46
CA VAL A 40 2.36 -7.92 2.86
C VAL A 40 2.14 -8.98 1.78
N ALA A 41 2.08 -8.59 0.50
CA ALA A 41 1.94 -9.53 -0.61
C ALA A 41 3.11 -10.54 -0.67
N LYS A 42 4.35 -10.07 -0.51
CA LYS A 42 5.53 -10.94 -0.45
C LYS A 42 5.50 -11.90 0.75
N ALA A 43 5.16 -11.40 1.94
CA ALA A 43 5.04 -12.23 3.13
C ALA A 43 3.95 -13.31 2.96
N ALA A 44 2.83 -12.96 2.36
CA ALA A 44 1.75 -13.90 2.09
C ALA A 44 2.16 -14.97 1.05
N ILE A 45 2.70 -14.56 -0.11
CA ILE A 45 3.04 -15.51 -1.18
C ILE A 45 4.17 -16.45 -0.80
N SER A 46 5.10 -16.03 0.06
CA SER A 46 6.20 -16.89 0.53
C SER A 46 5.72 -18.10 1.33
N GLN A 47 4.49 -18.09 1.87
CA GLN A 47 3.89 -19.24 2.53
C GLN A 47 3.51 -20.38 1.55
N PHE A 48 3.43 -20.08 0.26
CA PHE A 48 3.04 -21.05 -0.77
C PHE A 48 4.22 -21.75 -1.46
N LYS A 49 5.45 -21.43 -1.07
CA LYS A 49 6.69 -22.01 -1.63
C LYS A 49 6.72 -22.02 -3.17
N THR A 50 6.23 -20.96 -3.79
CA THR A 50 6.19 -20.78 -5.24
C THR A 50 6.99 -19.56 -5.66
N GLU A 51 7.62 -19.61 -6.83
CA GLU A 51 8.28 -18.49 -7.49
C GLU A 51 7.46 -17.97 -8.68
N ASN A 52 6.31 -18.60 -8.98
CA ASN A 52 5.46 -18.27 -10.13
C ASN A 52 4.55 -17.08 -9.82
N TYR A 53 5.13 -15.91 -9.49
CA TYR A 53 4.38 -14.68 -9.32
C TYR A 53 5.16 -13.46 -9.84
N LYS A 54 4.42 -12.39 -10.12
CA LYS A 54 4.96 -11.07 -10.48
C LYS A 54 4.27 -10.02 -9.63
N ILE A 55 5.04 -9.06 -9.10
CA ILE A 55 4.50 -7.89 -8.39
C ILE A 55 4.77 -6.65 -9.22
N LYS A 56 3.69 -5.94 -9.56
CA LYS A 56 3.73 -4.63 -10.22
C LYS A 56 3.18 -3.58 -9.27
N ARG A 57 3.94 -2.52 -9.02
CA ARG A 57 3.56 -1.45 -8.09
C ARG A 57 3.15 -0.20 -8.84
N PHE A 58 2.06 0.41 -8.38
CA PHE A 58 1.52 1.68 -8.86
C PHE A 58 1.44 2.65 -7.68
N PRO A 59 2.51 3.41 -7.45
CA PRO A 59 2.55 4.41 -6.39
C PRO A 59 1.83 5.69 -6.82
N TYR A 60 1.45 6.51 -5.81
CA TYR A 60 0.91 7.86 -6.02
C TYR A 60 -0.36 7.91 -6.88
N VAL A 61 -1.26 6.95 -6.68
CA VAL A 61 -2.55 6.91 -7.36
C VAL A 61 -3.55 7.77 -6.59
N TYR A 62 -3.89 8.93 -7.14
CA TYR A 62 -4.81 9.90 -6.55
C TYR A 62 -6.04 10.17 -7.42
N GLU A 63 -6.03 9.73 -8.67
CA GLU A 63 -7.05 10.04 -9.68
C GLU A 63 -7.76 8.80 -10.17
N ILE A 64 -9.08 8.93 -10.38
CA ILE A 64 -9.93 7.81 -10.85
C ILE A 64 -9.49 7.33 -12.23
N ASP A 65 -9.11 8.23 -13.14
CA ASP A 65 -8.71 7.84 -14.49
C ASP A 65 -7.48 6.95 -14.47
N LYS A 66 -6.48 7.32 -13.64
CA LYS A 66 -5.29 6.49 -13.44
C LYS A 66 -5.61 5.15 -12.78
N LEU A 67 -6.47 5.18 -11.78
CA LEU A 67 -6.94 3.98 -11.12
C LEU A 67 -7.64 3.04 -12.10
N LYS A 68 -8.53 3.59 -12.93
CA LYS A 68 -9.26 2.83 -13.97
C LYS A 68 -8.31 2.15 -14.94
N GLU A 69 -7.30 2.86 -15.48
CA GLU A 69 -6.30 2.27 -16.38
C GLU A 69 -5.62 1.03 -15.76
N ILE A 70 -5.27 1.12 -14.48
CA ILE A 70 -4.60 0.03 -13.76
C ILE A 70 -5.55 -1.16 -13.54
N LEU A 71 -6.80 -0.89 -13.20
CA LEU A 71 -7.81 -1.92 -13.01
C LEU A 71 -8.17 -2.62 -14.32
N ASP A 72 -8.29 -1.86 -15.42
CA ASP A 72 -8.53 -2.40 -16.75
C ASP A 72 -7.35 -3.30 -17.20
N GLU A 73 -6.11 -2.88 -16.94
CA GLU A 73 -4.94 -3.72 -17.18
C GLU A 73 -5.00 -5.01 -16.35
N ALA A 74 -5.25 -4.91 -15.05
CA ALA A 74 -5.32 -6.06 -14.16
C ALA A 74 -6.44 -7.03 -14.59
N ALA A 75 -7.61 -6.52 -14.98
CA ALA A 75 -8.73 -7.32 -15.44
C ALA A 75 -8.49 -8.02 -16.79
N SER A 76 -7.62 -7.46 -17.63
CA SER A 76 -7.25 -8.05 -18.92
C SER A 76 -6.23 -9.19 -18.83
N VAL A 77 -5.60 -9.38 -17.68
CA VAL A 77 -4.56 -10.39 -17.44
C VAL A 77 -5.13 -11.51 -16.59
N ASP A 78 -5.01 -12.75 -17.08
CA ASP A 78 -5.43 -13.94 -16.34
C ASP A 78 -4.64 -14.09 -15.04
N ASN A 79 -5.30 -14.67 -14.01
CA ASN A 79 -4.73 -14.93 -12.70
C ASN A 79 -4.14 -13.67 -12.05
N SER A 80 -4.91 -12.59 -12.05
CA SER A 80 -4.56 -11.30 -11.45
C SER A 80 -5.26 -11.07 -10.12
N ILE A 81 -4.57 -10.37 -9.23
CA ILE A 81 -5.10 -9.86 -7.97
C ILE A 81 -4.64 -8.43 -7.75
N VAL A 82 -5.53 -7.58 -7.30
CA VAL A 82 -5.22 -6.20 -6.90
C VAL A 82 -5.17 -6.11 -5.38
N VAL A 83 -4.06 -5.60 -4.86
CA VAL A 83 -3.88 -5.30 -3.43
C VAL A 83 -3.70 -3.80 -3.30
N TYR A 84 -4.50 -3.15 -2.47
CA TYR A 84 -4.42 -1.70 -2.36
C TYR A 84 -4.32 -1.18 -0.92
N THR A 85 -3.65 -0.03 -0.79
CA THR A 85 -3.43 0.69 0.47
C THR A 85 -3.92 2.14 0.34
N LEU A 86 -5.04 2.33 -0.34
CA LEU A 86 -5.68 3.63 -0.51
C LEU A 86 -6.49 4.00 0.73
N VAL A 87 -6.49 5.29 1.07
CA VAL A 87 -7.29 5.83 2.19
C VAL A 87 -8.46 6.68 1.72
N ASP A 88 -8.44 7.17 0.48
CA ASP A 88 -9.52 7.96 -0.11
C ASP A 88 -10.76 7.10 -0.37
N GLU A 89 -11.91 7.53 0.18
CA GLU A 89 -13.17 6.78 0.10
C GLU A 89 -13.72 6.70 -1.33
N VAL A 90 -13.46 7.70 -2.16
CA VAL A 90 -13.95 7.73 -3.56
C VAL A 90 -13.20 6.69 -4.37
N LEU A 91 -11.86 6.63 -4.23
CA LEU A 91 -11.04 5.63 -4.92
C LEU A 91 -11.34 4.20 -4.42
N VAL A 92 -11.48 4.03 -3.11
CA VAL A 92 -11.86 2.73 -2.52
C VAL A 92 -13.24 2.30 -3.00
N GLY A 93 -14.21 3.21 -3.02
CA GLY A 93 -15.55 2.96 -3.55
C GLY A 93 -15.53 2.52 -5.02
N TYR A 94 -14.71 3.21 -5.84
CA TYR A 94 -14.55 2.88 -7.24
C TYR A 94 -14.00 1.45 -7.45
N ILE A 95 -12.98 1.03 -6.68
CA ILE A 95 -12.44 -0.34 -6.75
C ILE A 95 -13.53 -1.36 -6.42
N LYS A 96 -14.30 -1.15 -5.36
CA LYS A 96 -15.38 -2.07 -4.96
C LYS A 96 -16.46 -2.22 -6.03
N GLU A 97 -16.86 -1.10 -6.66
CA GLU A 97 -17.79 -1.15 -7.79
C GLU A 97 -17.18 -1.87 -8.99
N TYR A 98 -15.92 -1.64 -9.28
CA TYR A 98 -15.22 -2.28 -10.38
C TYR A 98 -15.11 -3.81 -10.17
N GLU A 99 -14.76 -4.23 -8.95
CA GLU A 99 -14.76 -5.64 -8.54
C GLU A 99 -16.12 -6.31 -8.78
N LEU A 100 -17.21 -5.67 -8.33
CA LEU A 100 -18.57 -6.18 -8.53
C LEU A 100 -18.96 -6.33 -10.01
N LYS A 101 -18.48 -5.43 -10.88
CA LYS A 101 -18.78 -5.42 -12.30
C LYS A 101 -17.98 -6.45 -13.10
N THR A 102 -16.71 -6.65 -12.73
CA THR A 102 -15.75 -7.44 -13.54
C THR A 102 -15.39 -8.78 -12.92
N GLY A 103 -15.59 -8.95 -11.61
CA GLY A 103 -15.12 -10.11 -10.87
C GLY A 103 -13.63 -10.10 -10.61
N LEU A 104 -12.92 -8.98 -10.88
CA LEU A 104 -11.51 -8.82 -10.54
C LEU A 104 -11.32 -8.98 -9.03
N TYR A 105 -10.40 -9.84 -8.61
CA TYR A 105 -10.17 -10.07 -7.18
C TYR A 105 -9.37 -8.92 -6.57
N THR A 106 -9.91 -8.29 -5.54
CA THR A 106 -9.27 -7.15 -4.88
C THR A 106 -9.13 -7.36 -3.37
N LEU A 107 -8.06 -6.83 -2.78
CA LEU A 107 -7.77 -6.87 -1.34
C LEU A 107 -7.49 -5.46 -0.81
N ASP A 108 -8.39 -5.01 0.05
CA ASP A 108 -8.24 -3.77 0.81
C ASP A 108 -7.41 -4.01 2.08
N LEU A 109 -6.23 -3.42 2.16
CA LEU A 109 -5.37 -3.54 3.34
C LEU A 109 -5.58 -2.42 4.35
N MET A 110 -6.21 -1.29 3.98
CA MET A 110 -6.31 -0.13 4.87
C MET A 110 -7.64 0.00 5.58
N THR A 111 -8.74 -0.14 4.86
CA THR A 111 -10.08 0.09 5.44
C THR A 111 -10.37 -0.76 6.67
N PRO A 112 -10.05 -2.07 6.71
CA PRO A 112 -10.32 -2.88 7.90
C PRO A 112 -9.58 -2.40 9.16
N PHE A 113 -8.35 -1.90 9.01
CA PHE A 113 -7.58 -1.32 10.12
C PHE A 113 -8.16 0.03 10.55
N LEU A 114 -8.49 0.91 9.58
CA LEU A 114 -9.07 2.22 9.87
C LEU A 114 -10.40 2.08 10.63
N ASP A 115 -11.25 1.15 10.23
CA ASP A 115 -12.53 0.89 10.87
C ASP A 115 -12.35 0.33 12.28
N ALA A 116 -11.47 -0.67 12.45
CA ALA A 116 -11.18 -1.25 13.75
C ALA A 116 -10.58 -0.23 14.73
N PHE A 117 -9.65 0.60 14.27
CA PHE A 117 -9.05 1.65 15.10
C PHE A 117 -10.04 2.75 15.42
N SER A 118 -10.85 3.17 14.46
CA SER A 118 -11.91 4.16 14.67
C SER A 118 -12.90 3.69 15.75
N GLU A 119 -13.31 2.43 15.71
CA GLU A 119 -14.17 1.83 16.74
C GLU A 119 -13.53 1.84 18.13
N LYS A 120 -12.24 1.48 18.23
CA LYS A 120 -11.55 1.37 19.52
C LYS A 120 -11.13 2.70 20.11
N ILE A 121 -10.70 3.64 19.27
CA ILE A 121 -10.21 4.96 19.69
C ILE A 121 -11.37 5.96 19.84
N GLY A 122 -12.47 5.76 19.12
CA GLY A 122 -13.62 6.69 19.07
C GLY A 122 -13.36 7.94 18.23
N ILE A 123 -12.33 7.92 17.37
CA ILE A 123 -11.94 9.05 16.50
C ILE A 123 -12.02 8.60 15.04
N LYS A 124 -12.57 9.46 14.19
CA LYS A 124 -12.61 9.21 12.75
C LYS A 124 -11.22 9.37 12.13
N PRO A 125 -10.81 8.51 11.19
CA PRO A 125 -9.54 8.64 10.50
C PRO A 125 -9.53 9.91 9.63
N SER A 126 -8.38 10.58 9.52
CA SER A 126 -8.22 11.76 8.66
C SER A 126 -8.27 11.44 7.17
N ARG A 127 -8.01 10.20 6.81
CA ARG A 127 -7.93 9.71 5.42
C ARG A 127 -7.01 10.56 4.53
N GLU A 128 -5.93 11.06 5.12
CA GLU A 128 -4.93 11.85 4.43
C GLU A 128 -3.89 10.94 3.78
N PRO A 129 -3.74 10.95 2.43
CA PRO A 129 -2.75 10.15 1.73
C PRO A 129 -1.32 10.44 2.18
N GLY A 130 -0.52 9.40 2.37
CA GLY A 130 0.90 9.54 2.67
C GLY A 130 1.25 10.16 4.03
N ILE A 131 0.30 10.27 4.97
CA ILE A 131 0.50 10.94 6.26
C ILE A 131 1.70 10.39 7.05
N ILE A 132 1.96 9.09 6.98
CA ILE A 132 3.10 8.46 7.65
C ILE A 132 4.44 9.01 7.15
N ARG A 133 4.52 9.35 5.85
CA ARG A 133 5.75 9.91 5.27
C ARG A 133 6.01 11.34 5.68
N LYS A 134 4.96 12.14 5.85
CA LYS A 134 5.12 13.49 6.39
C LYS A 134 5.73 13.46 7.78
N LEU A 135 5.36 12.46 8.59
CA LEU A 135 5.96 12.24 9.91
C LEU A 135 7.40 11.72 9.78
N ASP A 136 7.65 10.76 8.88
CA ASP A 136 8.98 10.19 8.65
C ASP A 136 9.96 11.22 8.08
N GLU A 137 9.55 12.03 7.11
CA GLU A 137 10.38 13.11 6.57
C GLU A 137 10.76 14.17 7.63
N ALA A 138 9.85 14.48 8.54
CA ALA A 138 10.13 15.38 9.65
C ALA A 138 11.10 14.74 10.66
N TYR A 139 10.99 13.45 10.91
CA TYR A 139 11.89 12.68 11.73
C TYR A 139 13.26 12.58 11.07
N PHE A 140 13.36 12.17 9.81
CA PHE A 140 14.63 12.06 9.09
C PHE A 140 15.35 13.39 8.97
N ARG A 141 14.64 14.48 8.70
CA ARG A 141 15.26 15.83 8.75
C ARG A 141 15.84 16.18 10.12
N LYS A 142 15.18 15.78 11.20
CA LYS A 142 15.73 15.96 12.56
C LYS A 142 16.97 15.11 12.80
N VAL A 143 16.93 13.84 12.37
CA VAL A 143 18.08 12.92 12.48
C VAL A 143 19.25 13.45 11.65
N GLU A 144 19.03 13.85 10.41
CA GLU A 144 20.06 14.41 9.53
C GLU A 144 20.66 15.70 10.12
N ALA A 145 19.85 16.57 10.70
CA ALA A 145 20.32 17.77 11.38
C ALA A 145 21.18 17.43 12.62
N ILE A 146 20.80 16.43 13.39
CA ILE A 146 21.57 15.95 14.55
C ILE A 146 22.90 15.32 14.10
N GLU A 147 22.88 14.47 13.10
CA GLU A 147 24.09 13.86 12.54
C GLU A 147 25.03 14.91 11.96
N PHE A 148 24.47 15.92 11.27
CA PHE A 148 25.24 17.06 10.77
C PHE A 148 25.89 17.83 11.93
N ALA A 149 25.12 18.16 12.95
CA ALA A 149 25.66 18.87 14.14
C ALA A 149 26.77 18.06 14.80
N VAL A 150 26.54 16.79 15.11
CA VAL A 150 27.55 15.91 15.76
C VAL A 150 28.83 15.79 14.93
N LYS A 151 28.71 15.75 13.62
CA LYS A 151 29.84 15.58 12.69
C LYS A 151 30.70 16.85 12.57
N TYR A 152 30.08 18.01 12.60
CA TYR A 152 30.72 19.30 12.34
C TYR A 152 30.83 20.20 13.56
N ASP A 153 30.36 19.73 14.71
CA ASP A 153 30.46 20.43 15.99
C ASP A 153 31.92 20.60 16.42
N ASP A 154 32.20 21.65 17.21
CA ASP A 154 33.53 22.00 17.73
C ASP A 154 34.60 22.15 16.64
N GLY A 155 34.25 22.51 15.40
CA GLY A 155 35.24 22.77 14.35
C GLY A 155 36.02 21.53 13.89
N LYS A 156 35.50 20.32 14.15
CA LYS A 156 36.15 19.05 13.78
C LYS A 156 36.35 18.90 12.26
N ASP A 157 35.46 19.47 11.46
CA ASP A 157 35.56 19.45 10.01
C ASP A 157 35.01 20.76 9.40
N PRO A 158 35.91 21.70 8.97
CA PRO A 158 35.48 23.01 8.47
C PRO A 158 34.68 22.94 7.15
N ARG A 159 34.67 21.78 6.48
CA ARG A 159 33.89 21.60 5.24
C ARG A 159 32.39 21.65 5.49
N GLY A 160 31.94 21.48 6.72
CA GLY A 160 30.53 21.58 7.11
C GLY A 160 29.98 22.99 6.96
N ILE A 161 30.80 24.04 7.12
CA ILE A 161 30.40 25.45 7.05
C ILE A 161 29.69 25.77 5.72
N LYS A 162 30.14 25.17 4.59
CA LYS A 162 29.54 25.40 3.26
C LYS A 162 28.19 24.72 3.07
N LYS A 163 27.78 23.83 4.00
CA LYS A 163 26.55 23.05 3.93
C LYS A 163 25.57 23.42 5.04
N ALA A 164 25.98 24.27 5.96
CA ALA A 164 25.14 24.72 7.06
C ALA A 164 24.22 25.85 6.64
N ASP A 165 22.98 25.81 7.10
CA ASP A 165 22.01 26.89 6.91
C ASP A 165 22.31 28.07 7.83
N ILE A 166 22.87 27.82 8.99
CA ILE A 166 23.27 28.82 10.00
C ILE A 166 24.62 28.40 10.61
N VAL A 167 25.53 29.34 10.73
CA VAL A 167 26.82 29.17 11.45
C VAL A 167 26.85 30.18 12.61
N LEU A 168 27.04 29.69 13.82
CA LEU A 168 27.13 30.49 15.05
C LEU A 168 28.58 30.65 15.45
#